data_e64056a126bccb22111b71f106b0d78f
#
_entry.id   e64056a126bccb22111b71f106b0d78f
#
_cell.length_a   1.000
_cell.length_b   1.000
_cell.length_c   1.000
_cell.angle_alpha   90.00
_cell.angle_beta   90.00
_cell.angle_gamma   90.00
#
_symmetry.space_group_name_H-M   'P 1'
#
loop_
_entity.id
_entity.type
_entity.pdbx_description
1 polymer ?
#
loop_
_entity_poly.entity_id
_entity_poly.type
_entity_poly.pdbx_seq_one_letter_code
_entity_poly.pdbx_strand_id
1 'polypeptide(L)'
;MILFPTDLASFLELIRQHGEAAYSFVFAFATSHSLLMTLFAGYTAFSGVFSLGTLIVVCWLGSFCGDVVRFWIARRFGSSLFARFPRLERAVQVAARLADRHHVWMILFHRYPHGLRGVAGFAYGMSRIPWPTFLVLNFIAAGVWACAVVSAGYAFGRLSEKAMNDASSGVGIVMLVVFLGLSWILSRKLERAVERS
;
A
#
# COMPACT_ATOMS: atom_id res chain seq x y z
N MET A 1 7.60 -22.94 -23.74
CA MET A 1 8.80 -22.09 -23.57
C MET A 1 8.27 -20.66 -23.43
N ILE A 2 8.17 -20.17 -22.20
CA ILE A 2 7.62 -18.82 -21.93
C ILE A 2 8.76 -17.86 -22.23
N LEU A 3 8.71 -17.22 -23.40
CA LEU A 3 9.61 -16.09 -23.69
C LEU A 3 9.23 -14.95 -22.76
N PHE A 4 10.13 -14.59 -21.86
CA PHE A 4 9.99 -13.35 -21.09
C PHE A 4 10.02 -12.17 -22.08
N PRO A 5 9.03 -11.27 -22.04
CA PRO A 5 9.01 -10.11 -22.90
C PRO A 5 10.22 -9.24 -22.61
N THR A 6 11.05 -9.00 -23.64
CA THR A 6 12.25 -8.16 -23.55
C THR A 6 11.90 -6.69 -23.73
N ASP A 7 10.65 -6.38 -24.07
CA ASP A 7 10.18 -5.04 -24.39
C ASP A 7 8.93 -4.69 -23.58
N LEU A 8 8.84 -3.43 -23.12
CA LEU A 8 7.71 -2.92 -22.33
C LEU A 8 6.36 -3.15 -23.04
N ALA A 9 6.33 -2.96 -24.35
CA ALA A 9 5.13 -3.15 -25.17
C ALA A 9 4.64 -4.61 -25.13
N SER A 10 5.55 -5.57 -25.27
CA SER A 10 5.24 -7.01 -25.21
C SER A 10 4.77 -7.43 -23.81
N PHE A 11 5.33 -6.80 -22.76
CA PHE A 11 4.90 -7.03 -21.38
C PHE A 11 3.49 -6.49 -21.12
N LEU A 12 3.17 -5.31 -21.62
CA LEU A 12 1.83 -4.72 -21.50
C LEU A 12 0.78 -5.53 -22.27
N GLU A 13 1.13 -6.06 -23.45
CA GLU A 13 0.25 -6.93 -24.23
C GLU A 13 0.00 -8.27 -23.53
N LEU A 14 1.01 -8.88 -22.91
CA LEU A 14 0.85 -10.07 -22.09
C LEU A 14 -0.12 -9.86 -20.92
N ILE A 15 -0.02 -8.71 -20.24
CA ILE A 15 -0.95 -8.33 -19.16
C ILE A 15 -2.36 -8.16 -19.73
N ARG A 16 -2.51 -7.56 -20.91
CA ARG A 16 -3.81 -7.35 -21.56
C ARG A 16 -4.49 -8.67 -21.94
N GLN A 17 -3.72 -9.64 -22.44
CA GLN A 17 -4.24 -10.96 -22.78
C GLN A 17 -4.63 -11.80 -21.55
N HIS A 18 -3.99 -11.57 -20.40
CA HIS A 18 -4.23 -12.31 -19.16
C HIS A 18 -4.82 -11.40 -18.06
N GLY A 19 -5.78 -10.55 -18.41
CA GLY A 19 -6.33 -9.52 -17.52
C GLY A 19 -6.75 -10.01 -16.14
N GLU A 20 -7.42 -11.17 -16.05
CA GLU A 20 -7.85 -11.75 -14.76
C GLU A 20 -6.64 -12.17 -13.89
N ALA A 21 -5.63 -12.78 -14.48
CA ALA A 21 -4.41 -13.15 -13.78
C ALA A 21 -3.64 -11.91 -13.30
N ALA A 22 -3.62 -10.86 -14.13
CA ALA A 22 -2.96 -9.61 -13.78
C ALA A 22 -3.67 -8.88 -12.61
N TYR A 23 -5.00 -8.84 -12.59
CA TYR A 23 -5.75 -8.31 -11.45
C TYR A 23 -5.54 -9.14 -10.18
N SER A 24 -5.47 -10.48 -10.29
CA SER A 24 -5.18 -11.36 -9.17
C SER A 24 -3.79 -11.12 -8.60
N PHE A 25 -2.81 -10.88 -9.47
CA PHE A 25 -1.45 -10.50 -9.08
C PHE A 25 -1.42 -9.14 -8.34
N VAL A 26 -2.10 -8.12 -8.88
CA VAL A 26 -2.22 -6.82 -8.22
C VAL A 26 -2.91 -6.96 -6.86
N PHE A 27 -3.96 -7.79 -6.75
CA PHE A 27 -4.63 -8.07 -5.49
C PHE A 27 -3.66 -8.67 -4.45
N ALA A 28 -2.87 -9.68 -4.83
CA ALA A 28 -1.89 -10.31 -3.95
C ALA A 28 -0.81 -9.31 -3.47
N PHE A 29 -0.33 -8.44 -4.37
CA PHE A 29 0.61 -7.38 -3.99
C PHE A 29 -0.03 -6.30 -3.11
N ALA A 30 -1.28 -5.93 -3.37
CA ALA A 30 -2.02 -5.00 -2.51
C ALA A 30 -2.21 -5.56 -1.09
N THR A 31 -2.39 -6.88 -0.95
CA THR A 31 -2.43 -7.58 0.34
C THR A 31 -1.13 -7.42 1.13
N SER A 32 0.01 -7.39 0.46
CA SER A 32 1.33 -7.15 1.08
C SER A 32 1.66 -5.66 1.31
N HIS A 33 0.76 -4.74 0.95
CA HIS A 33 0.89 -3.28 1.13
C HIS A 33 2.07 -2.66 0.37
N SER A 34 2.42 -3.14 -0.80
CA SER A 34 3.47 -2.54 -1.62
C SER A 34 2.99 -1.21 -2.23
N LEU A 35 3.47 -0.08 -1.69
CA LEU A 35 3.18 1.26 -2.22
C LEU A 35 3.63 1.39 -3.67
N LEU A 36 4.86 0.94 -3.96
CA LEU A 36 5.44 1.05 -5.29
C LEU A 36 4.64 0.25 -6.33
N MET A 37 4.25 -0.98 -6.00
CA MET A 37 3.45 -1.82 -6.90
C MET A 37 2.05 -1.23 -7.13
N THR A 38 1.41 -0.69 -6.10
CA THR A 38 0.10 -0.07 -6.23
C THR A 38 0.17 1.23 -7.06
N LEU A 39 1.23 1.99 -6.91
CA LEU A 39 1.48 3.20 -7.69
C LEU A 39 1.81 2.86 -9.14
N PHE A 40 2.62 1.83 -9.38
CA PHE A 40 2.93 1.31 -10.71
C PHE A 40 1.68 0.76 -11.40
N ALA A 41 0.82 0.04 -10.68
CA ALA A 41 -0.46 -0.40 -11.20
C ALA A 41 -1.35 0.78 -11.64
N GLY A 42 -1.36 1.89 -10.88
CA GLY A 42 -2.02 3.13 -11.30
C GLY A 42 -1.44 3.71 -12.60
N TYR A 43 -0.12 3.68 -12.75
CA TYR A 43 0.54 4.06 -13.99
C TYR A 43 0.13 3.18 -15.18
N THR A 44 0.03 1.85 -15.00
CA THR A 44 -0.41 0.95 -16.07
C THR A 44 -1.89 1.13 -16.45
N ALA A 45 -2.73 1.63 -15.54
CA ALA A 45 -4.09 2.03 -15.88
C ALA A 45 -4.12 3.23 -16.85
N PHE A 46 -3.17 4.15 -16.73
CA PHE A 46 -3.02 5.26 -17.68
C PHE A 46 -2.69 4.74 -19.09
N SER A 47 -1.85 3.70 -19.22
CA SER A 47 -1.52 3.07 -20.51
C SER A 47 -2.70 2.27 -21.11
N GLY A 48 -3.90 2.31 -20.52
CA GLY A 48 -5.10 1.63 -21.02
C GLY A 48 -5.12 0.11 -20.81
N VAL A 49 -4.15 -0.45 -20.08
CA VAL A 49 -4.06 -1.88 -19.78
C VAL A 49 -5.09 -2.29 -18.75
N PHE A 50 -5.31 -1.45 -17.75
CA PHE A 50 -6.29 -1.68 -16.69
C PHE A 50 -7.36 -0.60 -16.66
N SER A 51 -8.59 -0.99 -16.29
CA SER A 51 -9.62 -0.03 -15.90
C SER A 51 -9.25 0.59 -14.54
N LEU A 52 -9.17 1.92 -14.49
CA LEU A 52 -8.82 2.65 -13.27
C LEU A 52 -9.75 2.31 -12.11
N GLY A 53 -11.08 2.26 -12.37
CA GLY A 53 -12.07 1.92 -11.35
C GLY A 53 -11.91 0.50 -10.81
N THR A 54 -11.77 -0.49 -11.68
CA THR A 54 -11.53 -1.88 -11.29
C THR A 54 -10.25 -2.02 -10.47
N LEU A 55 -9.19 -1.32 -10.89
CA LEU A 55 -7.92 -1.36 -10.20
C LEU A 55 -7.99 -0.77 -8.79
N ILE A 56 -8.72 0.34 -8.61
CA ILE A 56 -8.98 0.92 -7.29
C ILE A 56 -9.69 -0.10 -6.39
N VAL A 57 -10.74 -0.76 -6.89
CA VAL A 57 -11.50 -1.76 -6.13
C VAL A 57 -10.61 -2.96 -5.76
N VAL A 58 -9.82 -3.47 -6.69
CA VAL A 58 -8.89 -4.60 -6.46
C VAL A 58 -7.85 -4.24 -5.40
N CYS A 59 -7.22 -3.07 -5.51
CA CYS A 59 -6.26 -2.59 -4.51
C CYS A 59 -6.90 -2.33 -3.16
N TRP A 60 -8.11 -1.80 -3.13
CA TRP A 60 -8.89 -1.59 -1.93
C TRP A 60 -9.16 -2.90 -1.20
N LEU A 61 -9.78 -3.85 -1.88
CA LEU A 61 -10.12 -5.15 -1.30
C LEU A 61 -8.87 -5.94 -0.90
N GLY A 62 -7.82 -5.97 -1.73
CA GLY A 62 -6.56 -6.62 -1.42
C GLY A 62 -5.92 -6.06 -0.14
N SER A 63 -5.84 -4.74 -0.04
CA SER A 63 -5.29 -4.05 1.11
C SER A 63 -6.13 -4.28 2.38
N PHE A 64 -7.46 -4.22 2.26
CA PHE A 64 -8.39 -4.52 3.35
C PHE A 64 -8.22 -5.97 3.83
N CYS A 65 -8.28 -6.94 2.93
CA CYS A 65 -8.13 -8.36 3.27
C CYS A 65 -6.79 -8.65 3.94
N GLY A 66 -5.70 -8.03 3.47
CA GLY A 66 -4.38 -8.21 4.06
C GLY A 66 -4.33 -7.80 5.54
N ASP A 67 -4.94 -6.67 5.89
CA ASP A 67 -5.00 -6.22 7.28
C ASP A 67 -5.94 -7.09 8.14
N VAL A 68 -7.07 -7.50 7.57
CA VAL A 68 -8.01 -8.40 8.26
C VAL A 68 -7.33 -9.73 8.62
N VAL A 69 -6.58 -10.30 7.69
CA VAL A 69 -5.82 -11.54 7.93
C VAL A 69 -4.77 -11.33 9.03
N ARG A 70 -3.99 -10.25 8.99
CA ARG A 70 -2.99 -9.93 10.01
C ARG A 70 -3.63 -9.70 11.38
N PHE A 71 -4.73 -8.97 11.43
CA PHE A 71 -5.51 -8.76 12.66
C PHE A 71 -5.97 -10.10 13.23
N TRP A 72 -6.56 -10.96 12.41
CA TRP A 72 -7.09 -12.25 12.85
C TRP A 72 -5.97 -13.18 13.36
N ILE A 73 -4.86 -13.28 12.64
CA ILE A 73 -3.69 -14.07 13.05
C ILE A 73 -3.17 -13.58 14.40
N ALA A 74 -3.01 -12.27 14.56
CA ALA A 74 -2.50 -11.71 15.81
C ALA A 74 -3.49 -11.87 16.97
N ARG A 75 -4.80 -11.76 16.71
CA ARG A 75 -5.84 -11.98 17.71
C ARG A 75 -5.86 -13.43 18.21
N ARG A 76 -5.60 -14.38 17.32
CA ARG A 76 -5.65 -15.80 17.64
C ARG A 76 -4.34 -16.37 18.17
N PHE A 77 -3.23 -15.93 17.60
CA PHE A 77 -1.91 -16.54 17.81
C PHE A 77 -0.83 -15.54 18.27
N GLY A 78 -1.16 -14.28 18.54
CA GLY A 78 -0.18 -13.21 18.73
C GLY A 78 0.86 -13.50 19.81
N SER A 79 0.46 -14.02 20.98
CA SER A 79 1.39 -14.34 22.06
C SER A 79 2.39 -15.44 21.69
N SER A 80 1.97 -16.49 20.99
CA SER A 80 2.84 -17.59 20.57
C SER A 80 3.69 -17.24 19.36
N LEU A 81 3.14 -16.43 18.42
CA LEU A 81 3.84 -16.04 17.20
C LEU A 81 5.02 -15.13 17.50
N PHE A 82 4.85 -14.18 18.39
CA PHE A 82 5.88 -13.17 18.69
C PHE A 82 6.86 -13.59 19.80
N ALA A 83 6.56 -14.64 20.57
CA ALA A 83 7.47 -15.17 21.60
C ALA A 83 8.86 -15.53 21.07
N ARG A 84 8.97 -15.90 19.79
CA ARG A 84 10.25 -16.20 19.12
C ARG A 84 11.06 -14.97 18.71
N PHE A 85 10.43 -13.78 18.70
CA PHE A 85 11.06 -12.55 18.21
C PHE A 85 10.87 -11.39 19.21
N PRO A 86 11.65 -11.33 20.29
CA PRO A 86 11.43 -10.38 21.42
C PRO A 86 11.45 -8.90 20.99
N ARG A 87 12.23 -8.54 19.96
CA ARG A 87 12.26 -7.16 19.45
C ARG A 87 10.96 -6.79 18.74
N LEU A 88 10.43 -7.71 17.92
CA LEU A 88 9.19 -7.52 17.20
C LEU A 88 8.00 -7.52 18.17
N GLU A 89 8.03 -8.40 19.17
CA GLU A 89 7.01 -8.44 20.23
C GLU A 89 6.89 -7.10 20.95
N ARG A 90 8.01 -6.52 21.37
CA ARG A 90 8.02 -5.19 22.02
C ARG A 90 7.42 -4.11 21.11
N ALA A 91 7.81 -4.07 19.84
CA ALA A 91 7.28 -3.11 18.88
C ALA A 91 5.76 -3.26 18.69
N VAL A 92 5.28 -4.50 18.54
CA VAL A 92 3.86 -4.81 18.42
C VAL A 92 3.09 -4.43 19.69
N GLN A 93 3.62 -4.73 20.87
CA GLN A 93 2.99 -4.39 22.15
C GLN A 93 2.92 -2.87 22.39
N VAL A 94 3.97 -2.14 22.03
CA VAL A 94 3.96 -0.65 22.11
C VAL A 94 2.90 -0.09 21.16
N ALA A 95 2.88 -0.56 19.92
CA ALA A 95 1.88 -0.15 18.94
C ALA A 95 0.45 -0.54 19.36
N ALA A 96 0.25 -1.70 20.00
CA ALA A 96 -1.05 -2.13 20.52
C ALA A 96 -1.54 -1.23 21.66
N ARG A 97 -0.68 -0.87 22.61
CA ARG A 97 -1.04 0.11 23.68
C ARG A 97 -1.40 1.49 23.13
N LEU A 98 -0.70 1.93 22.10
CA LEU A 98 -1.00 3.20 21.44
C LEU A 98 -2.34 3.10 20.68
N ALA A 99 -2.61 1.96 20.04
CA ALA A 99 -3.88 1.69 19.38
C ALA A 99 -5.06 1.64 20.35
N ASP A 100 -4.89 1.12 21.56
CA ASP A 100 -5.92 1.14 22.60
C ASP A 100 -6.34 2.57 22.98
N ARG A 101 -5.40 3.52 22.88
CA ARG A 101 -5.62 4.93 23.27
C ARG A 101 -6.15 5.79 22.12
N HIS A 102 -5.70 5.52 20.89
CA HIS A 102 -5.98 6.36 19.73
C HIS A 102 -6.40 5.54 18.49
N HIS A 103 -7.23 4.50 18.67
CA HIS A 103 -7.56 3.51 17.63
C HIS A 103 -8.05 4.13 16.32
N VAL A 104 -8.92 5.14 16.36
CA VAL A 104 -9.48 5.74 15.15
C VAL A 104 -8.37 6.35 14.29
N TRP A 105 -7.56 7.22 14.88
CA TRP A 105 -6.47 7.90 14.16
C TRP A 105 -5.39 6.92 13.70
N MET A 106 -5.04 5.96 14.54
CA MET A 106 -4.05 4.96 14.16
C MET A 106 -4.52 4.09 12.99
N ILE A 107 -5.76 3.61 12.99
CA ILE A 107 -6.28 2.78 11.89
C ILE A 107 -6.40 3.60 10.60
N LEU A 108 -6.77 4.86 10.66
CA LEU A 108 -6.87 5.70 9.47
C LEU A 108 -5.50 6.07 8.87
N PHE A 109 -4.50 6.30 9.72
CA PHE A 109 -3.22 6.85 9.29
C PHE A 109 -2.04 5.86 9.26
N HIS A 110 -2.19 4.62 9.78
CA HIS A 110 -1.09 3.63 9.84
C HIS A 110 -0.48 3.29 8.47
N ARG A 111 -1.22 3.53 7.39
CA ARG A 111 -0.80 3.20 6.03
C ARG A 111 0.27 4.15 5.49
N TYR A 112 0.44 5.32 6.10
CA TYR A 112 1.37 6.34 5.62
C TYR A 112 2.81 6.19 6.16
N PRO A 113 3.06 5.86 7.44
CA PRO A 113 4.42 5.63 7.96
C PRO A 113 4.96 4.26 7.55
N HIS A 114 6.14 4.22 6.90
CA HIS A 114 6.73 2.98 6.39
C HIS A 114 7.06 1.95 7.49
N GLY A 115 7.51 2.37 8.67
CA GLY A 115 7.88 1.46 9.76
C GLY A 115 6.69 0.78 10.45
N LEU A 116 5.56 1.47 10.60
CA LEU A 116 4.37 0.96 11.30
C LEU A 116 3.52 0.05 10.42
N ARG A 117 3.61 0.17 9.12
CA ARG A 117 2.73 -0.45 8.13
C ARG A 117 2.70 -1.98 8.20
N GLY A 118 3.87 -2.63 8.34
CA GLY A 118 3.96 -4.09 8.45
C GLY A 118 3.51 -4.64 9.79
N VAL A 119 3.61 -3.83 10.85
CA VAL A 119 3.36 -4.23 12.25
C VAL A 119 1.95 -3.84 12.71
N ALA A 120 1.36 -2.81 12.15
CA ALA A 120 0.11 -2.22 12.61
C ALA A 120 -1.06 -3.23 12.63
N GLY A 121 -1.26 -4.01 11.57
CA GLY A 121 -2.32 -5.03 11.52
C GLY A 121 -2.20 -6.04 12.66
N PHE A 122 -0.97 -6.44 13.00
CA PHE A 122 -0.71 -7.33 14.14
C PHE A 122 -0.95 -6.62 15.47
N ALA A 123 -0.53 -5.35 15.60
CA ALA A 123 -0.76 -4.55 16.79
C ALA A 123 -2.25 -4.39 17.10
N TYR A 124 -3.08 -4.11 16.08
CA TYR A 124 -4.53 -4.04 16.24
C TYR A 124 -5.15 -5.37 16.66
N GLY A 125 -4.63 -6.50 16.14
CA GLY A 125 -5.05 -7.83 16.58
C GLY A 125 -4.76 -8.10 18.04
N MET A 126 -3.64 -7.60 18.58
CA MET A 126 -3.25 -7.75 19.99
C MET A 126 -3.85 -6.67 20.91
N SER A 127 -4.44 -5.62 20.37
CA SER A 127 -5.12 -4.56 21.13
C SER A 127 -6.53 -4.97 21.57
N ARG A 128 -7.17 -4.12 22.39
CA ARG A 128 -8.54 -4.32 22.86
C ARG A 128 -9.60 -3.84 21.85
N ILE A 129 -9.21 -3.43 20.65
CA ILE A 129 -10.12 -2.92 19.63
C ILE A 129 -11.16 -3.98 19.25
N PRO A 130 -12.46 -3.67 19.31
CA PRO A 130 -13.52 -4.60 18.89
C PRO A 130 -13.40 -4.92 17.39
N TRP A 131 -13.65 -6.16 17.03
CA TRP A 131 -13.61 -6.62 15.64
C TRP A 131 -14.44 -5.76 14.67
N PRO A 132 -15.73 -5.41 14.97
CA PRO A 132 -16.51 -4.59 14.05
C PRO A 132 -15.95 -3.20 13.84
N THR A 133 -15.45 -2.57 14.91
CA THR A 133 -14.81 -1.25 14.85
C THR A 133 -13.58 -1.26 13.95
N PHE A 134 -12.73 -2.29 14.10
CA PHE A 134 -11.58 -2.46 13.23
C PHE A 134 -11.97 -2.63 11.77
N LEU A 135 -12.95 -3.51 11.48
CA LEU A 135 -13.40 -3.76 10.11
C LEU A 135 -13.88 -2.48 9.41
N VAL A 136 -14.76 -1.71 10.05
CA VAL A 136 -15.32 -0.49 9.46
C VAL A 136 -14.23 0.55 9.22
N LEU A 137 -13.41 0.84 10.23
CA LEU A 137 -12.35 1.85 10.10
C LEU A 137 -11.29 1.43 9.08
N ASN A 138 -10.89 0.16 9.08
CA ASN A 138 -9.93 -0.36 8.13
C ASN A 138 -10.47 -0.39 6.69
N PHE A 139 -11.76 -0.69 6.51
CA PHE A 139 -12.40 -0.64 5.19
C PHE A 139 -12.34 0.76 4.60
N ILE A 140 -12.71 1.78 5.39
CA ILE A 140 -12.64 3.19 4.97
C ILE A 140 -11.19 3.60 4.69
N ALA A 141 -10.27 3.29 5.61
CA ALA A 141 -8.86 3.64 5.47
C ALA A 141 -8.21 2.99 4.22
N ALA A 142 -8.56 1.73 3.95
CA ALA A 142 -8.09 1.01 2.75
C ALA A 142 -8.59 1.65 1.46
N GLY A 143 -9.87 2.08 1.45
CA GLY A 143 -10.48 2.74 0.29
C GLY A 143 -9.84 4.08 0.00
N VAL A 144 -9.72 4.94 1.01
CA VAL A 144 -9.06 6.25 0.86
C VAL A 144 -7.63 6.09 0.37
N TRP A 145 -6.89 5.15 0.94
CA TRP A 145 -5.51 4.88 0.54
C TRP A 145 -5.42 4.36 -0.90
N ALA A 146 -6.25 3.39 -1.29
CA ALA A 146 -6.26 2.84 -2.64
C ALA A 146 -6.62 3.92 -3.68
N CYS A 147 -7.66 4.72 -3.44
CA CYS A 147 -8.02 5.85 -4.29
C CYS A 147 -6.85 6.82 -4.44
N ALA A 148 -6.22 7.23 -3.34
CA ALA A 148 -5.12 8.20 -3.37
C ALA A 148 -3.91 7.66 -4.16
N VAL A 149 -3.46 6.43 -3.86
CA VAL A 149 -2.23 5.89 -4.45
C VAL A 149 -2.42 5.50 -5.92
N VAL A 150 -3.52 4.85 -6.27
CA VAL A 150 -3.79 4.45 -7.65
C VAL A 150 -4.02 5.68 -8.53
N SER A 151 -4.78 6.67 -8.03
CA SER A 151 -5.00 7.94 -8.76
C SER A 151 -3.71 8.74 -8.91
N ALA A 152 -2.82 8.74 -7.91
CA ALA A 152 -1.51 9.37 -8.00
C ALA A 152 -0.64 8.72 -9.08
N GLY A 153 -0.63 7.37 -9.15
CA GLY A 153 0.06 6.63 -10.21
C GLY A 153 -0.47 6.94 -11.60
N TYR A 154 -1.78 7.00 -11.75
CA TYR A 154 -2.46 7.40 -12.99
C TYR A 154 -2.12 8.83 -13.40
N ALA A 155 -2.22 9.77 -12.46
CA ALA A 155 -1.88 11.18 -12.70
C ALA A 155 -0.40 11.35 -13.08
N PHE A 156 0.49 10.60 -12.45
CA PHE A 156 1.91 10.57 -12.79
C PHE A 156 2.12 10.10 -14.25
N GLY A 157 1.43 9.04 -14.69
CA GLY A 157 1.48 8.58 -16.07
C GLY A 157 1.05 9.67 -17.07
N ARG A 158 -0.07 10.34 -16.78
CA ARG A 158 -0.61 11.42 -17.60
C ARG A 158 0.32 12.65 -17.69
N LEU A 159 0.92 13.02 -16.56
CA LEU A 159 1.86 14.14 -16.51
C LEU A 159 3.18 13.82 -17.23
N SER A 160 3.66 12.57 -17.12
CA SER A 160 4.87 12.10 -17.81
C SER A 160 4.71 12.13 -19.32
N GLU A 161 3.56 11.68 -19.85
CA GLU A 161 3.26 11.73 -21.28
C GLU A 161 3.21 13.18 -21.79
N LYS A 162 2.52 14.05 -21.06
CA LYS A 162 2.44 15.47 -21.40
C LYS A 162 3.84 16.11 -21.42
N ALA A 163 4.67 15.82 -20.42
CA ALA A 163 6.02 16.35 -20.35
C ALA A 163 6.94 15.81 -21.47
N MET A 164 6.74 14.56 -21.91
CA MET A 164 7.47 14.00 -23.06
C MET A 164 7.04 14.61 -24.39
N ASN A 165 5.76 14.94 -24.55
CA ASN A 165 5.23 15.58 -25.76
C ASN A 165 5.62 17.07 -25.84
N ASP A 166 5.81 17.75 -24.70
CA ASP A 166 6.18 19.17 -24.62
C ASP A 166 7.72 19.39 -24.63
N ALA A 167 8.50 18.47 -25.22
CA ALA A 167 9.91 18.63 -25.62
C ALA A 167 10.97 18.90 -24.54
N SER A 168 10.88 18.28 -23.37
CA SER A 168 12.09 18.11 -22.56
C SER A 168 12.07 16.82 -21.73
N SER A 169 12.79 15.82 -22.21
CA SER A 169 12.97 14.49 -21.60
C SER A 169 13.55 14.48 -20.16
N GLY A 170 13.86 15.65 -19.60
CA GLY A 170 14.28 15.78 -18.20
C GLY A 170 13.14 15.96 -17.19
N VAL A 171 11.99 16.47 -17.58
CA VAL A 171 10.91 16.83 -16.65
C VAL A 171 10.27 15.60 -15.99
N GLY A 172 10.10 14.50 -16.74
CA GLY A 172 9.55 13.25 -16.19
C GLY A 172 10.45 12.63 -15.12
N ILE A 173 11.77 12.64 -15.36
CA ILE A 173 12.77 12.14 -14.40
C ILE A 173 12.81 13.06 -13.17
N VAL A 174 12.81 14.38 -13.36
CA VAL A 174 12.77 15.35 -12.26
C VAL A 174 11.50 15.19 -11.42
N MET A 175 10.32 15.02 -12.02
CA MET A 175 9.08 14.79 -11.30
C MET A 175 9.10 13.45 -10.53
N LEU A 176 9.66 12.40 -11.10
CA LEU A 176 9.83 11.12 -10.40
C LEU A 176 10.74 11.28 -9.18
N VAL A 177 11.89 11.94 -9.35
CA VAL A 177 12.86 12.20 -8.27
C VAL A 177 12.23 13.08 -7.18
N VAL A 178 11.50 14.13 -7.57
CA VAL A 178 10.79 15.01 -6.62
C VAL A 178 9.69 14.24 -5.87
N PHE A 179 8.92 13.41 -6.55
CA PHE A 179 7.89 12.58 -5.91
C PHE A 179 8.48 11.57 -4.93
N LEU A 180 9.53 10.85 -5.34
CA LEU A 180 10.24 9.92 -4.47
C LEU A 180 10.93 10.63 -3.31
N GLY A 181 11.52 11.80 -3.57
CA GLY A 181 12.14 12.65 -2.57
C GLY A 181 11.15 13.18 -1.53
N LEU A 182 10.00 13.69 -1.97
CA LEU A 182 8.92 14.16 -1.08
C LEU A 182 8.35 13.00 -0.26
N SER A 183 8.10 11.85 -0.87
CA SER A 183 7.66 10.63 -0.16
C SER A 183 8.66 10.21 0.92
N TRP A 184 9.96 10.26 0.61
CA TRP A 184 11.02 9.91 1.54
C TRP A 184 11.18 10.93 2.68
N ILE A 185 11.12 12.25 2.37
CA ILE A 185 11.18 13.32 3.37
C ILE A 185 9.98 13.26 4.30
N LEU A 186 8.77 13.05 3.75
CA LEU A 186 7.56 12.95 4.55
C LEU A 186 7.58 11.73 5.46
N SER A 187 8.06 10.58 4.95
CA SER A 187 8.27 9.37 5.74
C SER A 187 9.23 9.62 6.90
N ARG A 188 10.40 10.22 6.63
CA ARG A 188 11.39 10.54 7.68
C ARG A 188 10.91 11.57 8.71
N LYS A 189 10.12 12.57 8.28
CA LYS A 189 9.54 13.53 9.23
C LYS A 189 8.52 12.86 10.17
N LEU A 190 7.70 11.95 9.64
CA LEU A 190 6.73 11.21 10.43
C LEU A 190 7.40 10.22 11.41
N GLU A 191 8.46 9.53 10.97
CA GLU A 191 9.25 8.66 11.86
C GLU A 191 9.85 9.44 13.04
N ARG A 192 10.46 10.60 12.76
CA ARG A 192 11.04 11.46 13.81
C ARG A 192 9.98 12.08 14.75
N ALA A 193 8.76 12.30 14.28
CA ALA A 193 7.66 12.79 15.11
C ALA A 193 7.15 11.70 16.07
N VAL A 194 7.16 10.42 15.61
CA VAL A 194 6.77 9.27 16.43
C VAL A 194 7.85 8.91 17.46
N GLU A 195 9.16 9.09 17.14
CA GLU A 195 10.26 8.84 18.08
C GLU A 195 10.34 9.90 19.21
N ARG A 196 9.74 11.08 19.04
CA ARG A 196 9.76 12.18 20.01
C ARG A 196 8.52 12.22 20.93
N SER A 197 7.52 11.36 20.68
CA SER A 197 6.30 11.24 21.49
C SER A 197 6.33 10.00 22.38
#